data_0235274ac4a6e8cdffe62965ab82e87d
#
_entry.id   0235274ac4a6e8cdffe62965ab82e87d
#
_cell.length_a   1.000
_cell.length_b   1.000
_cell.length_c   1.000
_cell.angle_alpha   90.00
_cell.angle_beta   90.00
_cell.angle_gamma   90.00
#
_symmetry.space_group_name_H-M   'P 1'
#
loop_
_entity.id
_entity.type
_entity.pdbx_description
1 polymer ?
#
loop_
_entity_poly.entity_id
_entity_poly.type
_entity_poly.pdbx_seq_one_letter_code
_entity_poly.pdbx_strand_id
1 'polypeptide(L)'
;MLETIQGEGGVNCVTPEFLRGLAQLCKEHDLLLLMDEVQCGFGRCGDIMGWRAVAPDVEPDGVSWAKALGGGFPIGGFWISDRAIDDQGTELASIMDPGSHGSTYGGNPLGTTVGLAVLREIVSQGLPERARRLGAEIRAEIESWNLPVIQGVRGLGLLLGIGLNPEMVDAPEGKTVAAVVVEALRQEGLLSVPAGPETVRLLPPLNVSEEEVQQALAIIRRVLKTYVK
;
A
#
# COMPACT_ATOMS: atom_id res chain seq x y z
N MET A 1 -1.37 10.42 12.51
CA MET A 1 -0.76 9.88 11.26
C MET A 1 -1.08 8.40 11.14
N LEU A 2 -1.48 7.93 9.94
CA LEU A 2 -1.82 6.52 9.68
C LEU A 2 -1.60 6.13 8.22
N GLU A 3 -1.33 4.84 8.00
CA GLU A 3 -1.50 4.18 6.70
C GLU A 3 -2.97 3.74 6.56
N THR A 4 -3.63 4.03 5.45
CA THR A 4 -5.00 3.54 5.18
C THR A 4 -5.03 2.04 4.90
N ILE A 5 -3.91 1.50 4.43
CA ILE A 5 -3.64 0.07 4.34
C ILE A 5 -2.25 -0.17 4.92
N GLN A 6 -2.18 -0.88 6.04
CA GLN A 6 -0.92 -1.16 6.71
C GLN A 6 -0.04 -2.09 5.87
N GLY A 7 1.00 -1.55 5.27
CA GLY A 7 1.85 -2.33 4.38
C GLY A 7 2.61 -3.45 5.09
N GLU A 8 3.23 -3.16 6.24
CA GLU A 8 4.01 -4.12 7.03
C GLU A 8 3.17 -4.82 8.10
N GLY A 9 2.08 -4.20 8.55
CA GLY A 9 1.23 -4.68 9.64
C GLY A 9 0.20 -5.74 9.25
N GLY A 10 0.36 -6.45 8.13
CA GLY A 10 -0.55 -7.53 7.72
C GLY A 10 -1.53 -7.16 6.62
N VAL A 11 -1.30 -6.07 5.92
CA VAL A 11 -2.17 -5.55 4.85
C VAL A 11 -3.60 -5.29 5.37
N ASN A 12 -3.70 -4.77 6.59
CA ASN A 12 -4.98 -4.43 7.19
C ASN A 12 -5.48 -3.10 6.61
N CYS A 13 -6.68 -3.10 6.05
CA CYS A 13 -7.34 -1.91 5.54
C CYS A 13 -8.20 -1.28 6.64
N VAL A 14 -8.15 0.04 6.77
CA VAL A 14 -9.17 0.75 7.56
C VAL A 14 -10.51 0.72 6.83
N THR A 15 -11.61 0.77 7.59
CA THR A 15 -12.93 0.91 6.97
C THR A 15 -13.22 2.38 6.62
N PRO A 16 -14.10 2.66 5.65
CA PRO A 16 -14.52 4.02 5.35
C PRO A 16 -15.10 4.76 6.57
N GLU A 17 -15.86 4.04 7.40
CA GLU A 17 -16.47 4.59 8.63
C GLU A 17 -15.40 4.97 9.66
N PHE A 18 -14.38 4.11 9.84
CA PHE A 18 -13.25 4.42 10.73
C PHE A 18 -12.51 5.66 10.28
N LEU A 19 -12.20 5.75 8.98
CA LEU A 19 -11.43 6.88 8.44
C LEU A 19 -12.21 8.20 8.54
N ARG A 20 -13.52 8.20 8.24
CA ARG A 20 -14.40 9.36 8.43
C ARG A 20 -14.54 9.75 9.90
N GLY A 21 -14.73 8.76 10.79
CA GLY A 21 -14.78 8.99 12.24
C GLY A 21 -13.49 9.59 12.78
N LEU A 22 -12.34 9.12 12.32
CA LEU A 22 -11.05 9.68 12.68
C LEU A 22 -10.87 11.12 12.18
N ALA A 23 -11.26 11.39 10.93
CA ALA A 23 -11.23 12.75 10.37
C ALA A 23 -12.12 13.72 11.18
N GLN A 24 -13.31 13.26 11.58
CA GLN A 24 -14.22 14.04 12.42
C GLN A 24 -13.60 14.32 13.80
N LEU A 25 -13.02 13.33 14.46
CA LEU A 25 -12.32 13.51 15.74
C LEU A 25 -11.15 14.49 15.62
N CYS A 26 -10.35 14.38 14.55
CA CYS A 26 -9.26 15.31 14.30
C CYS A 26 -9.78 16.76 14.21
N LYS A 27 -10.90 16.96 13.51
CA LYS A 27 -11.54 18.27 13.37
C LYS A 27 -12.11 18.80 14.71
N GLU A 28 -12.76 17.94 15.49
CA GLU A 28 -13.36 18.30 16.80
C GLU A 28 -12.32 18.68 17.85
N HIS A 29 -11.14 18.07 17.80
CA HIS A 29 -10.07 18.28 18.78
C HIS A 29 -8.91 19.11 18.24
N ASP A 30 -9.08 19.76 17.10
CA ASP A 30 -8.04 20.56 16.41
C ASP A 30 -6.72 19.80 16.23
N LEU A 31 -6.82 18.53 15.81
CA LEU A 31 -5.70 17.67 15.49
C LEU A 31 -5.43 17.66 13.97
N LEU A 32 -4.17 17.45 13.60
CA LEU A 32 -3.80 17.23 12.21
C LEU A 32 -4.01 15.77 11.80
N LEU A 33 -4.69 15.56 10.69
CA LEU A 33 -4.83 14.25 10.05
C LEU A 33 -3.75 14.08 8.98
N LEU A 34 -2.78 13.20 9.23
CA LEU A 34 -1.67 12.94 8.31
C LEU A 34 -1.80 11.53 7.72
N MET A 35 -1.71 11.42 6.38
CA MET A 35 -1.72 10.14 5.68
C MET A 35 -0.31 9.71 5.32
N ASP A 36 0.04 8.47 5.67
CA ASP A 36 1.23 7.81 5.17
C ASP A 36 0.88 7.06 3.87
N GLU A 37 1.20 7.69 2.75
CA GLU A 37 0.99 7.14 1.40
C GLU A 37 2.27 6.52 0.80
N VAL A 38 3.28 6.32 1.62
CA VAL A 38 4.58 5.77 1.17
C VAL A 38 4.40 4.42 0.48
N GLN A 39 3.45 3.60 0.92
CA GLN A 39 3.16 2.30 0.30
C GLN A 39 1.83 2.27 -0.46
N CYS A 40 0.85 3.08 -0.06
CA CYS A 40 -0.51 3.06 -0.57
C CYS A 40 -0.72 3.96 -1.80
N GLY A 41 0.11 4.98 -1.97
CA GLY A 41 -0.06 6.04 -2.96
C GLY A 41 0.27 5.64 -4.39
N PHE A 42 0.06 6.61 -5.27
CA PHE A 42 0.40 6.58 -6.70
C PHE A 42 -0.17 5.38 -7.46
N GLY A 43 -1.46 5.13 -7.25
CA GLY A 43 -2.18 4.10 -8.01
C GLY A 43 -2.18 2.72 -7.39
N ARG A 44 -1.33 2.45 -6.39
CA ARG A 44 -1.14 1.12 -5.78
C ARG A 44 -2.45 0.50 -5.30
N CYS A 45 -3.30 1.28 -4.65
CA CYS A 45 -4.54 0.83 -4.04
C CYS A 45 -5.78 1.02 -4.94
N GLY A 46 -5.58 1.39 -6.21
CA GLY A 46 -6.68 1.54 -7.16
C GLY A 46 -7.22 2.97 -7.29
N ASP A 47 -6.60 3.93 -6.64
CA ASP A 47 -6.76 5.37 -6.85
C ASP A 47 -5.37 6.00 -6.79
N ILE A 48 -5.22 7.23 -7.30
CA ILE A 48 -3.93 7.95 -7.27
C ILE A 48 -3.44 8.12 -5.83
N MET A 49 -4.36 8.29 -4.89
CA MET A 49 -4.11 8.35 -3.46
C MET A 49 -4.83 7.20 -2.75
N GLY A 50 -4.13 6.47 -1.88
CA GLY A 50 -4.67 5.27 -1.23
C GLY A 50 -5.87 5.56 -0.34
N TRP A 51 -5.89 6.68 0.41
CA TRP A 51 -7.06 7.04 1.22
C TRP A 51 -8.31 7.29 0.40
N ARG A 52 -8.19 7.80 -0.84
CA ARG A 52 -9.32 8.05 -1.72
C ARG A 52 -9.97 6.75 -2.20
N ALA A 53 -9.19 5.69 -2.30
CA ALA A 53 -9.74 4.35 -2.57
C ALA A 53 -10.61 3.83 -1.41
N VAL A 54 -10.44 4.37 -0.19
CA VAL A 54 -11.20 4.00 1.02
C VAL A 54 -12.32 4.98 1.28
N ALA A 55 -12.02 6.28 1.41
CA ALA A 55 -12.97 7.35 1.71
C ALA A 55 -12.58 8.62 0.94
N PRO A 56 -13.09 8.80 -0.31
CA PRO A 56 -12.67 9.90 -1.18
C PRO A 56 -13.13 11.29 -0.70
N ASP A 57 -14.04 11.33 0.25
CA ASP A 57 -14.57 12.53 0.90
C ASP A 57 -13.75 12.99 2.12
N VAL A 58 -12.73 12.24 2.53
CA VAL A 58 -11.81 12.65 3.60
C VAL A 58 -10.70 13.51 3.01
N GLU A 59 -10.46 14.66 3.66
CA GLU A 59 -9.39 15.59 3.32
C GLU A 59 -8.34 15.58 4.44
N PRO A 60 -7.12 15.08 4.20
CA PRO A 60 -6.04 15.12 5.16
C PRO A 60 -5.38 16.50 5.23
N ASP A 61 -4.75 16.82 6.35
CA ASP A 61 -3.93 18.02 6.53
C ASP A 61 -2.51 17.86 5.99
N GLY A 62 -2.05 16.63 5.84
CA GLY A 62 -0.75 16.35 5.25
C GLY A 62 -0.61 14.92 4.75
N VAL A 63 0.29 14.73 3.79
CA VAL A 63 0.53 13.43 3.12
C VAL A 63 2.00 13.25 2.89
N SER A 64 2.52 12.05 3.21
CA SER A 64 3.89 11.66 2.89
C SER A 64 3.94 10.60 1.79
N TRP A 65 4.90 10.73 0.87
CA TRP A 65 5.11 9.80 -0.24
C TRP A 65 6.58 9.40 -0.39
N ALA A 66 6.81 8.21 -0.92
CA ALA A 66 8.11 7.73 -1.37
C ALA A 66 7.91 6.62 -2.42
N LYS A 67 8.74 5.60 -2.43
CA LYS A 67 8.64 4.35 -3.21
C LYS A 67 8.14 4.55 -4.65
N ALA A 68 6.82 4.40 -4.88
CA ALA A 68 6.21 4.53 -6.20
C ALA A 68 6.44 5.91 -6.85
N LEU A 69 6.63 6.98 -6.05
CA LEU A 69 6.95 8.32 -6.56
C LEU A 69 8.17 8.34 -7.46
N GLY A 70 9.19 7.56 -7.11
CA GLY A 70 10.44 7.49 -7.87
C GLY A 70 10.55 6.33 -8.85
N GLY A 71 9.59 5.36 -8.84
CA GLY A 71 9.66 4.19 -9.70
C GLY A 71 10.95 3.37 -9.56
N GLY A 72 11.60 3.42 -8.39
CA GLY A 72 12.90 2.80 -8.11
C GLY A 72 14.03 3.82 -7.85
N PHE A 73 13.86 5.08 -8.25
CA PHE A 73 14.79 6.15 -7.88
C PHE A 73 14.50 6.65 -6.45
N PRO A 74 15.54 6.92 -5.61
CA PRO A 74 15.34 7.37 -4.24
C PRO A 74 14.83 8.82 -4.19
N ILE A 75 13.54 8.98 -3.93
CA ILE A 75 12.88 10.26 -3.73
C ILE A 75 11.74 10.09 -2.72
N GLY A 76 11.55 11.08 -1.87
CA GLY A 76 10.38 11.24 -1.01
C GLY A 76 9.75 12.59 -1.23
N GLY A 77 8.46 12.71 -0.91
CA GLY A 77 7.70 13.94 -0.96
C GLY A 77 6.80 14.07 0.26
N PHE A 78 6.50 15.30 0.59
CA PHE A 78 5.57 15.65 1.64
C PHE A 78 4.71 16.82 1.16
N TRP A 79 3.43 16.76 1.42
CA TRP A 79 2.47 17.82 1.16
C TRP A 79 1.72 18.15 2.44
N ILE A 80 1.38 19.42 2.59
CA ILE A 80 0.65 19.96 3.73
C ILE A 80 -0.41 20.93 3.20
N SER A 81 -1.58 20.92 3.80
CA SER A 81 -2.70 21.77 3.40
C SER A 81 -2.47 23.22 3.79
N ASP A 82 -3.26 24.10 3.20
CA ASP A 82 -3.38 25.53 3.54
C ASP A 82 -4.48 25.80 4.57
N ARG A 83 -4.92 24.78 5.31
CA ARG A 83 -5.91 24.93 6.38
C ARG A 83 -5.50 26.01 7.37
N ALA A 84 -6.43 26.89 7.77
CA ALA A 84 -6.21 27.83 8.86
C ALA A 84 -6.05 27.10 10.20
N ILE A 85 -5.05 27.48 10.98
CA ILE A 85 -4.69 26.88 12.26
C ILE A 85 -4.99 27.80 13.47
N ASP A 86 -5.46 29.02 13.22
CA ASP A 86 -5.88 29.97 14.25
C ASP A 86 -6.99 30.89 13.73
N ASP A 87 -7.55 31.68 14.65
CA ASP A 87 -8.60 32.67 14.36
C ASP A 87 -8.11 33.86 13.49
N GLN A 88 -6.80 34.00 13.29
CA GLN A 88 -6.20 35.05 12.46
C GLN A 88 -6.06 34.60 11.01
N GLY A 89 -6.37 33.35 10.72
CA GLY A 89 -6.28 32.75 9.38
C GLY A 89 -4.85 32.36 8.99
N THR A 90 -3.97 32.13 9.97
CA THR A 90 -2.62 31.59 9.70
C THR A 90 -2.77 30.22 9.04
N GLU A 91 -2.18 30.05 7.87
CA GLU A 91 -2.23 28.78 7.13
C GLU A 91 -1.23 27.76 7.72
N LEU A 92 -1.64 26.50 7.81
CA LEU A 92 -0.77 25.41 8.25
C LEU A 92 0.50 25.33 7.38
N ALA A 93 0.39 25.54 6.08
CA ALA A 93 1.53 25.56 5.17
C ALA A 93 2.57 26.64 5.49
N SER A 94 2.15 27.77 6.09
CA SER A 94 3.04 28.90 6.41
C SER A 94 4.04 28.58 7.54
N ILE A 95 3.77 27.59 8.39
CA ILE A 95 4.72 27.15 9.42
C ILE A 95 5.88 26.32 8.88
N MET A 96 5.79 25.90 7.60
CA MET A 96 6.84 25.17 6.88
C MET A 96 7.66 26.10 5.98
N ASP A 97 8.06 27.23 6.52
CA ASP A 97 8.83 28.25 5.81
C ASP A 97 10.18 27.75 5.27
N PRO A 98 10.74 28.41 4.23
CA PRO A 98 12.08 28.16 3.78
C PRO A 98 13.10 28.22 4.93
N GLY A 99 13.80 27.09 5.14
CA GLY A 99 14.77 26.94 6.24
C GLY A 99 14.24 26.20 7.48
N SER A 100 12.93 26.00 7.63
CA SER A 100 12.35 25.22 8.72
C SER A 100 12.58 23.71 8.54
N HIS A 101 12.72 23.27 7.30
CA HIS A 101 13.00 21.88 6.92
C HIS A 101 13.83 21.85 5.63
N GLY A 102 14.56 20.76 5.42
CA GLY A 102 15.32 20.61 4.21
C GLY A 102 16.31 19.44 4.27
N SER A 103 16.90 19.13 3.14
CA SER A 103 17.99 18.18 3.01
C SER A 103 18.94 18.58 1.89
N THR A 104 20.20 18.13 1.95
CA THR A 104 21.22 18.45 0.93
C THR A 104 20.76 18.10 -0.49
N TYR A 105 20.02 17.01 -0.66
CA TYR A 105 19.59 16.52 -1.97
C TYR A 105 18.08 16.73 -2.23
N GLY A 106 17.36 17.39 -1.32
CA GLY A 106 15.93 17.68 -1.49
C GLY A 106 15.68 18.57 -2.70
N GLY A 107 14.69 18.22 -3.52
CA GLY A 107 14.31 18.97 -4.71
C GLY A 107 15.34 18.97 -5.85
N ASN A 108 16.33 18.06 -5.84
CA ASN A 108 17.34 18.03 -6.91
C ASN A 108 16.70 17.75 -8.28
N PRO A 109 17.24 18.36 -9.38
CA PRO A 109 16.63 18.26 -10.70
C PRO A 109 16.47 16.84 -11.23
N LEU A 110 17.40 15.94 -10.93
CA LEU A 110 17.31 14.55 -11.38
C LEU A 110 16.16 13.81 -10.69
N GLY A 111 16.07 13.88 -9.36
CA GLY A 111 15.01 13.21 -8.61
C GLY A 111 13.62 13.72 -8.98
N THR A 112 13.46 15.05 -9.11
CA THR A 112 12.16 15.66 -9.47
C THR A 112 11.77 15.35 -10.93
N THR A 113 12.74 15.28 -11.85
CA THR A 113 12.49 14.87 -13.24
C THR A 113 12.04 13.41 -13.33
N VAL A 114 12.70 12.52 -12.59
CA VAL A 114 12.31 11.09 -12.52
C VAL A 114 10.90 10.96 -11.92
N GLY A 115 10.64 11.62 -10.78
CA GLY A 115 9.31 11.59 -10.16
C GLY A 115 8.22 12.08 -11.12
N LEU A 116 8.46 13.18 -11.82
CA LEU A 116 7.52 13.70 -12.83
C LEU A 116 7.28 12.71 -13.96
N ALA A 117 8.32 12.05 -14.47
CA ALA A 117 8.20 11.05 -15.53
C ALA A 117 7.37 9.84 -15.07
N VAL A 118 7.63 9.35 -13.85
CA VAL A 118 6.86 8.23 -13.25
C VAL A 118 5.39 8.61 -13.06
N LEU A 119 5.09 9.79 -12.53
CA LEU A 119 3.71 10.24 -12.34
C LEU A 119 2.96 10.37 -13.67
N ARG A 120 3.61 10.92 -14.70
CA ARG A 120 3.02 10.99 -16.05
C ARG A 120 2.69 9.62 -16.58
N GLU A 121 3.58 8.65 -16.40
CA GLU A 121 3.38 7.27 -16.84
C GLU A 121 2.20 6.62 -16.11
N ILE A 122 2.13 6.75 -14.79
CA ILE A 122 1.03 6.23 -13.97
C ILE A 122 -0.32 6.77 -14.45
N VAL A 123 -0.41 8.08 -14.71
CA VAL A 123 -1.65 8.74 -15.12
C VAL A 123 -2.00 8.42 -16.57
N SER A 124 -1.03 8.53 -17.49
CA SER A 124 -1.27 8.34 -18.93
C SER A 124 -1.68 6.91 -19.30
N GLN A 125 -1.19 5.93 -18.57
CA GLN A 125 -1.56 4.52 -18.76
C GLN A 125 -2.79 4.08 -17.95
N GLY A 126 -3.40 4.94 -17.15
CA GLY A 126 -4.56 4.58 -16.31
C GLY A 126 -4.25 3.48 -15.29
N LEU A 127 -3.00 3.46 -14.77
CA LEU A 127 -2.56 2.38 -13.89
C LEU A 127 -3.36 2.25 -12.59
N PRO A 128 -3.91 3.32 -11.98
CA PRO A 128 -4.77 3.19 -10.80
C PRO A 128 -6.01 2.35 -11.06
N GLU A 129 -6.73 2.63 -12.15
CA GLU A 129 -7.92 1.87 -12.53
C GLU A 129 -7.59 0.41 -12.88
N ARG A 130 -6.48 0.21 -13.59
CA ARG A 130 -5.96 -1.12 -13.87
C ARG A 130 -5.64 -1.88 -12.59
N ALA A 131 -4.99 -1.25 -11.61
CA ALA A 131 -4.67 -1.85 -10.32
C ALA A 131 -5.95 -2.25 -9.57
N ARG A 132 -6.99 -1.41 -9.59
CA ARG A 132 -8.29 -1.71 -8.97
C ARG A 132 -8.92 -2.96 -9.57
N ARG A 133 -9.03 -3.02 -10.91
CA ARG A 133 -9.61 -4.16 -11.63
C ARG A 133 -8.81 -5.43 -11.37
N LEU A 134 -7.51 -5.40 -11.65
CA LEU A 134 -6.65 -6.57 -11.56
C LEU A 134 -6.53 -7.10 -10.13
N GLY A 135 -6.49 -6.20 -9.13
CA GLY A 135 -6.47 -6.59 -7.72
C GLY A 135 -7.75 -7.30 -7.29
N ALA A 136 -8.91 -6.87 -7.79
CA ALA A 136 -10.18 -7.54 -7.54
C ALA A 136 -10.22 -8.95 -8.18
N GLU A 137 -9.71 -9.08 -9.40
CA GLU A 137 -9.59 -10.37 -10.10
C GLU A 137 -8.66 -11.34 -9.38
N ILE A 138 -7.47 -10.89 -8.96
CA ILE A 138 -6.51 -11.70 -8.19
C ILE A 138 -7.14 -12.18 -6.88
N ARG A 139 -7.82 -11.29 -6.15
CA ARG A 139 -8.51 -11.64 -4.91
C ARG A 139 -9.55 -12.73 -5.14
N ALA A 140 -10.46 -12.50 -6.10
CA ALA A 140 -11.54 -13.43 -6.40
C ALA A 140 -11.00 -14.82 -6.81
N GLU A 141 -9.93 -14.86 -7.62
CA GLU A 141 -9.28 -16.13 -8.00
C GLU A 141 -8.72 -16.85 -6.78
N ILE A 142 -7.96 -16.17 -5.91
CA ILE A 142 -7.37 -16.80 -4.71
C ILE A 142 -8.47 -17.31 -3.77
N GLU A 143 -9.51 -16.52 -3.53
CA GLU A 143 -10.65 -16.92 -2.67
C GLU A 143 -11.43 -18.09 -3.24
N SER A 144 -11.53 -18.21 -4.58
CA SER A 144 -12.20 -19.32 -5.25
C SER A 144 -11.55 -20.70 -5.03
N TRP A 145 -10.28 -20.72 -4.64
CA TRP A 145 -9.56 -21.99 -4.43
C TRP A 145 -10.07 -22.76 -3.21
N ASN A 146 -10.72 -22.10 -2.26
CA ASN A 146 -11.26 -22.71 -1.04
C ASN A 146 -10.23 -23.57 -0.28
N LEU A 147 -8.97 -23.13 -0.25
CA LEU A 147 -7.91 -23.83 0.46
C LEU A 147 -7.96 -23.47 1.96
N PRO A 148 -8.05 -24.47 2.87
CA PRO A 148 -8.17 -24.20 4.31
C PRO A 148 -6.94 -23.53 4.93
N VAL A 149 -5.80 -23.51 4.24
CA VAL A 149 -4.60 -22.78 4.63
C VAL A 149 -4.77 -21.25 4.44
N ILE A 150 -5.77 -20.82 3.67
CA ILE A 150 -6.08 -19.41 3.43
C ILE A 150 -7.21 -18.97 4.36
N GLN A 151 -6.94 -18.01 5.23
CA GLN A 151 -7.97 -17.36 6.08
C GLN A 151 -8.74 -16.26 5.35
N GLY A 152 -8.18 -15.72 4.27
CA GLY A 152 -8.79 -14.68 3.44
C GLY A 152 -7.76 -13.84 2.71
N VAL A 153 -8.24 -12.96 1.83
CA VAL A 153 -7.41 -12.00 1.09
C VAL A 153 -7.81 -10.58 1.46
N ARG A 154 -6.85 -9.77 1.86
CA ARG A 154 -7.02 -8.37 2.28
C ARG A 154 -6.31 -7.42 1.33
N GLY A 155 -6.60 -6.13 1.43
CA GLY A 155 -5.94 -5.08 0.65
C GLY A 155 -6.84 -4.47 -0.42
N LEU A 156 -6.31 -3.52 -1.18
CA LEU A 156 -6.97 -2.86 -2.31
C LEU A 156 -5.98 -2.72 -3.47
N GLY A 157 -6.51 -2.72 -4.68
CA GLY A 157 -5.68 -2.63 -5.87
C GLY A 157 -4.63 -3.73 -5.89
N LEU A 158 -3.39 -3.36 -6.18
CA LEU A 158 -2.23 -4.27 -6.20
C LEU A 158 -1.39 -4.23 -4.91
N LEU A 159 -2.01 -3.91 -3.78
CA LEU A 159 -1.49 -4.12 -2.43
C LEU A 159 -2.38 -5.16 -1.76
N LEU A 160 -2.03 -6.44 -1.88
CA LEU A 160 -2.83 -7.56 -1.40
C LEU A 160 -2.06 -8.38 -0.36
N GLY A 161 -2.79 -8.92 0.60
CA GLY A 161 -2.28 -9.81 1.64
C GLY A 161 -3.09 -11.10 1.70
N ILE A 162 -2.43 -12.24 1.57
CA ILE A 162 -3.04 -13.56 1.79
C ILE A 162 -2.82 -13.91 3.25
N GLY A 163 -3.89 -13.91 4.05
CA GLY A 163 -3.88 -14.38 5.42
C GLY A 163 -3.78 -15.90 5.47
N LEU A 164 -2.85 -16.41 6.26
CA LEU A 164 -2.58 -17.83 6.40
C LEU A 164 -3.12 -18.36 7.72
N ASN A 165 -3.61 -19.60 7.70
CA ASN A 165 -3.98 -20.33 8.91
C ASN A 165 -2.70 -20.93 9.54
N PRO A 166 -2.27 -20.44 10.73
CA PRO A 166 -1.03 -20.89 11.36
C PRO A 166 -1.06 -22.35 11.77
N GLU A 167 -2.23 -22.95 11.98
CA GLU A 167 -2.36 -24.36 12.36
C GLU A 167 -2.03 -25.31 11.19
N MET A 168 -2.00 -24.83 9.97
CA MET A 168 -1.76 -25.64 8.78
C MET A 168 -0.34 -25.56 8.24
N VAL A 169 0.49 -24.66 8.76
CA VAL A 169 1.86 -24.44 8.30
C VAL A 169 2.84 -24.73 9.44
N ASP A 170 3.59 -25.80 9.34
CA ASP A 170 4.64 -26.12 10.30
C ASP A 170 5.78 -25.10 10.19
N ALA A 171 5.87 -24.17 11.14
CA ALA A 171 6.93 -23.16 11.19
C ALA A 171 7.99 -23.59 12.21
N PRO A 172 9.27 -23.74 11.82
CA PRO A 172 10.37 -24.00 12.73
C PRO A 172 10.51 -22.89 13.77
N GLU A 173 11.10 -23.21 14.91
CA GLU A 173 11.34 -22.23 15.97
C GLU A 173 12.09 -20.98 15.42
N GLY A 174 11.60 -19.81 15.77
CA GLY A 174 12.15 -18.53 15.31
C GLY A 174 11.70 -18.09 13.92
N LYS A 175 10.87 -18.87 13.21
CA LYS A 175 10.27 -18.46 11.93
C LYS A 175 8.77 -18.23 12.05
N THR A 176 8.26 -17.24 11.32
CA THR A 176 6.82 -17.01 11.19
C THR A 176 6.25 -17.88 10.05
N VAL A 177 4.96 -18.17 10.13
CA VAL A 177 4.22 -18.88 9.08
C VAL A 177 4.36 -18.20 7.72
N ALA A 178 4.23 -16.86 7.70
CA ALA A 178 4.42 -16.07 6.49
C ALA A 178 5.83 -16.23 5.91
N ALA A 179 6.87 -16.24 6.75
CA ALA A 179 8.26 -16.40 6.29
C ALA A 179 8.51 -17.77 5.68
N VAL A 180 7.89 -18.83 6.22
CA VAL A 180 7.98 -20.19 5.67
C VAL A 180 7.36 -20.24 4.27
N VAL A 181 6.14 -19.71 4.11
CA VAL A 181 5.44 -19.71 2.82
C VAL A 181 6.14 -18.82 1.80
N VAL A 182 6.63 -17.63 2.22
CA VAL A 182 7.42 -16.75 1.34
C VAL A 182 8.67 -17.43 0.82
N GLU A 183 9.38 -18.19 1.67
CA GLU A 183 10.56 -18.96 1.22
C GLU A 183 10.18 -20.07 0.24
N ALA A 184 9.08 -20.77 0.47
CA ALA A 184 8.58 -21.79 -0.47
C ALA A 184 8.19 -21.18 -1.83
N LEU A 185 7.54 -20.02 -1.83
CA LEU A 185 7.22 -19.27 -3.06
C LEU A 185 8.48 -18.84 -3.81
N ARG A 186 9.51 -18.37 -3.07
CA ARG A 186 10.80 -17.99 -3.66
C ARG A 186 11.50 -19.16 -4.34
N GLN A 187 11.45 -20.35 -3.74
CA GLN A 187 12.02 -21.57 -4.33
C GLN A 187 11.32 -21.98 -5.63
N GLU A 188 10.03 -21.67 -5.75
CA GLU A 188 9.22 -21.88 -6.95
C GLU A 188 9.30 -20.73 -7.97
N GLY A 189 10.16 -19.72 -7.72
CA GLY A 189 10.44 -18.61 -8.62
C GLY A 189 9.53 -17.39 -8.46
N LEU A 190 8.73 -17.32 -7.37
CA LEU A 190 7.90 -16.15 -7.07
C LEU A 190 8.44 -15.35 -5.89
N LEU A 191 8.82 -14.10 -6.13
CA LEU A 191 9.22 -13.18 -5.07
C LEU A 191 7.98 -12.57 -4.42
N SER A 192 7.90 -12.72 -3.10
CA SER A 192 6.89 -12.11 -2.24
C SER A 192 7.54 -11.70 -0.93
N VAL A 193 6.82 -11.05 -0.04
CA VAL A 193 7.34 -10.62 1.26
C VAL A 193 6.33 -10.91 2.37
N PRO A 194 6.78 -11.22 3.60
CA PRO A 194 5.86 -11.31 4.72
C PRO A 194 5.35 -9.92 5.11
N ALA A 195 4.12 -9.86 5.63
CA ALA A 195 3.56 -8.70 6.31
C ALA A 195 2.98 -9.17 7.65
N GLY A 196 3.70 -8.94 8.72
CA GLY A 196 3.41 -9.59 10.01
C GLY A 196 3.65 -11.10 9.99
N PRO A 197 3.19 -11.84 11.03
CA PRO A 197 3.55 -13.25 11.20
C PRO A 197 2.80 -14.21 10.28
N GLU A 198 1.61 -13.85 9.79
CA GLU A 198 0.67 -14.76 9.14
C GLU A 198 0.19 -14.28 7.76
N THR A 199 0.83 -13.28 7.18
CA THR A 199 0.37 -12.72 5.90
C THR A 199 1.48 -12.72 4.86
N VAL A 200 1.21 -13.31 3.71
CA VAL A 200 2.03 -13.14 2.51
C VAL A 200 1.52 -11.94 1.74
N ARG A 201 2.38 -10.95 1.55
CA ARG A 201 2.05 -9.71 0.83
C ARG A 201 2.45 -9.82 -0.63
N LEU A 202 1.52 -9.46 -1.52
CA LEU A 202 1.70 -9.37 -2.95
C LEU A 202 1.75 -7.90 -3.38
N LEU A 203 2.86 -7.50 -4.01
CA LEU A 203 3.13 -6.15 -4.49
C LEU A 203 3.69 -6.20 -5.92
N PRO A 204 2.95 -6.73 -6.90
CA PRO A 204 3.44 -6.74 -8.27
C PRO A 204 3.64 -5.32 -8.80
N PRO A 205 4.46 -5.09 -9.84
CA PRO A 205 4.51 -3.83 -10.55
C PRO A 205 3.11 -3.39 -11.02
N LEU A 206 2.83 -2.08 -11.06
CA LEU A 206 1.52 -1.59 -11.53
C LEU A 206 1.23 -1.98 -12.99
N ASN A 207 2.27 -2.15 -13.78
CA ASN A 207 2.21 -2.57 -15.18
C ASN A 207 2.44 -4.08 -15.41
N VAL A 208 2.37 -4.90 -14.34
CA VAL A 208 2.48 -6.38 -14.44
C VAL A 208 1.52 -6.90 -15.52
N SER A 209 1.98 -7.78 -16.38
CA SER A 209 1.11 -8.36 -17.42
C SER A 209 0.10 -9.37 -16.84
N GLU A 210 -0.99 -9.60 -17.56
CA GLU A 210 -1.98 -10.61 -17.15
C GLU A 210 -1.38 -12.03 -17.18
N GLU A 211 -0.44 -12.29 -18.09
CA GLU A 211 0.29 -13.56 -18.16
C GLU A 211 1.17 -13.77 -16.92
N GLU A 212 1.90 -12.75 -16.49
CA GLU A 212 2.71 -12.83 -15.26
C GLU A 212 1.83 -13.03 -14.02
N VAL A 213 0.66 -12.40 -13.97
CA VAL A 213 -0.32 -12.63 -12.90
C VAL A 213 -0.81 -14.08 -12.89
N GLN A 214 -1.14 -14.65 -14.04
CA GLN A 214 -1.58 -16.04 -14.12
C GLN A 214 -0.45 -17.01 -13.71
N GLN A 215 0.78 -16.73 -14.09
CA GLN A 215 1.95 -17.51 -13.65
C GLN A 215 2.13 -17.43 -12.13
N ALA A 216 2.05 -16.24 -11.56
CA ALA A 216 2.14 -16.03 -10.11
C ALA A 216 1.03 -16.78 -9.35
N LEU A 217 -0.22 -16.68 -9.82
CA LEU A 217 -1.36 -17.37 -9.22
C LEU A 217 -1.19 -18.90 -9.26
N ALA A 218 -0.70 -19.42 -10.37
CA ALA A 218 -0.41 -20.87 -10.50
C ALA A 218 0.66 -21.35 -9.50
N ILE A 219 1.72 -20.55 -9.31
CA ILE A 219 2.77 -20.84 -8.32
C ILE A 219 2.19 -20.78 -6.90
N ILE A 220 1.47 -19.70 -6.55
CA ILE A 220 0.86 -19.53 -5.22
C ILE A 220 -0.05 -20.73 -4.91
N ARG A 221 -0.94 -21.08 -5.85
CA ARG A 221 -1.88 -22.20 -5.67
C ARG A 221 -1.15 -23.52 -5.48
N ARG A 222 -0.09 -23.78 -6.24
CA ARG A 222 0.72 -25.01 -6.14
C ARG A 222 1.38 -25.09 -4.77
N VAL A 223 2.03 -24.02 -4.32
CA VAL A 223 2.71 -23.96 -3.01
C VAL A 223 1.71 -24.11 -1.88
N LEU A 224 0.61 -23.35 -1.88
CA LEU A 224 -0.37 -23.41 -0.79
C LEU A 224 -1.07 -24.77 -0.68
N LYS A 225 -1.23 -25.50 -1.79
CA LYS A 225 -1.76 -26.88 -1.77
C LYS A 225 -0.86 -27.87 -1.02
N THR A 226 0.44 -27.62 -0.91
CA THR A 226 1.34 -28.53 -0.18
C THR A 226 1.06 -28.54 1.33
N TYR A 227 0.40 -27.51 1.85
CA TYR A 227 0.02 -27.38 3.26
C TYR A 227 -1.38 -27.95 3.56
N VAL A 228 -2.10 -28.40 2.55
CA VAL A 228 -3.41 -29.06 2.72
C VAL A 228 -3.19 -30.56 2.75
N LYS A 229 -3.36 -31.14 3.93
CA LYS A 229 -3.27 -32.60 4.17
C LYS A 229 -4.54 -33.31 3.77
#